data_6f6772306b0a37bf2d74259a43b73927
#
_entry.id   6f6772306b0a37bf2d74259a43b73927
#
_cell.length_a   1.000
_cell.length_b   1.000
_cell.length_c   1.000
_cell.angle_alpha   90.00
_cell.angle_beta   90.00
_cell.angle_gamma   90.00
#
_symmetry.space_group_name_H-M   'P 1'
#
loop_
_entity.id
_entity.type
_entity.pdbx_description
1 polymer ?
#
loop_
_entity_poly.entity_id
_entity_poly.type
_entity_poly.pdbx_seq_one_letter_code
_entity_poly.pdbx_strand_id
1 'polypeptide(L)'
;MKKLILTLCLAATGTFAAVAQMRLTLDQALDLALSENPTVKVAEMEVQRYDYVKRQTWGGLLPQVSVTGQVNHSFIVQQMSKGFSLGNDPYTTLSGAVDASVPLFAPQVYRMMKMNDKQMATAVEAARSSRITLTAEVKKAFYNILLAEQSLDVLRESQATVQRTVDDTQVQYQNGLTSEYDLLTAQVQLSNLKPSILQTENSIRIAKLMLKMYLSIPEQVDIEVEGELDAMRDKVLAGTEGLTTDTSDNSDLRTLELQEDLLRLQLKAENASRLPTIGAFGNFTLTGNNMGSVSFDQATMEMTTIKDGYFWQNPLSAGIRVSVPLFSGLTKMNRSREIKNQISQIGLQRTY
;
A
#
# COMPACT_ATOMS: atom_id res chain seq x y z
N MET A 1 -28.12 -3.37 49.26
CA MET A 1 -26.73 -3.78 49.02
C MET A 1 -26.17 -3.34 47.65
N LYS A 2 -26.59 -2.16 47.11
CA LYS A 2 -26.09 -1.61 45.82
C LYS A 2 -25.40 -0.23 45.93
N LYS A 3 -25.16 0.27 47.15
CA LYS A 3 -24.54 1.57 47.43
C LYS A 3 -23.17 1.49 48.08
N LEU A 4 -22.61 0.29 48.30
CA LEU A 4 -21.31 0.12 48.98
C LEU A 4 -20.17 -0.29 48.03
N ILE A 5 -20.43 -0.48 46.74
CA ILE A 5 -19.42 -0.83 45.74
C ILE A 5 -18.91 0.38 44.95
N LEU A 6 -19.59 1.51 45.09
CA LEU A 6 -19.22 2.75 44.34
C LEU A 6 -18.19 3.63 45.04
N THR A 7 -17.80 3.33 46.29
CA THR A 7 -16.86 4.15 47.06
C THR A 7 -15.45 3.53 47.14
N LEU A 8 -15.21 2.37 46.57
CA LEU A 8 -13.89 1.71 46.61
C LEU A 8 -13.09 1.87 45.29
N CYS A 9 -13.66 2.46 44.25
CA CYS A 9 -12.98 2.67 42.96
C CYS A 9 -12.38 4.08 42.76
N LEU A 10 -12.42 4.94 43.78
CA LEU A 10 -11.95 6.33 43.65
C LEU A 10 -10.62 6.60 44.38
N ALA A 11 -9.92 5.58 44.88
CA ALA A 11 -8.69 5.74 45.65
C ALA A 11 -7.41 5.17 44.98
N ALA A 12 -7.41 4.91 43.66
CA ALA A 12 -6.26 4.31 42.97
C ALA A 12 -5.90 5.02 41.65
N THR A 13 -5.98 6.36 41.59
CA THR A 13 -5.49 7.14 40.44
C THR A 13 -4.48 8.19 40.85
N GLY A 14 -3.50 7.78 41.61
CA GLY A 14 -2.29 8.53 41.90
C GLY A 14 -1.06 7.80 41.39
N THR A 15 -1.09 7.25 40.19
CA THR A 15 0.15 6.84 39.52
C THR A 15 0.80 8.10 38.98
N PHE A 16 1.79 8.61 39.72
CA PHE A 16 2.87 9.41 39.17
C PHE A 16 3.29 8.71 37.87
N ALA A 17 3.05 9.37 36.75
CA ALA A 17 3.73 9.04 35.52
C ALA A 17 5.21 9.42 35.77
N ALA A 18 5.97 8.50 36.36
CA ALA A 18 7.40 8.48 36.21
C ALA A 18 7.60 8.49 34.68
N VAL A 19 8.18 9.53 34.14
CA VAL A 19 8.68 9.56 32.77
C VAL A 19 9.73 8.46 32.76
N ALA A 20 9.31 7.25 32.39
CA ALA A 20 10.18 6.10 32.35
C ALA A 20 11.10 6.35 31.16
N GLN A 21 12.33 6.74 31.48
CA GLN A 21 13.42 6.84 30.51
C GLN A 21 13.66 5.43 29.95
N MET A 22 13.38 5.26 28.66
CA MET A 22 13.47 3.97 28.00
C MET A 22 14.89 3.78 27.47
N ARG A 23 15.65 2.88 28.10
CA ARG A 23 16.98 2.49 27.64
C ARG A 23 16.85 1.41 26.59
N LEU A 24 17.51 1.62 25.45
CA LEU A 24 17.41 0.76 24.29
C LEU A 24 18.78 0.29 23.82
N THR A 25 18.97 -1.01 23.77
CA THR A 25 20.06 -1.61 23.01
C THR A 25 19.69 -1.66 21.52
N LEU A 26 20.67 -1.85 20.65
CA LEU A 26 20.44 -1.97 19.20
C LEU A 26 19.44 -3.09 18.86
N ASP A 27 19.61 -4.26 19.50
CA ASP A 27 18.74 -5.42 19.22
C ASP A 27 17.29 -5.15 19.65
N GLN A 28 17.09 -4.54 20.82
CA GLN A 28 15.76 -4.13 21.29
C GLN A 28 15.12 -3.07 20.36
N ALA A 29 15.92 -2.12 19.88
CA ALA A 29 15.44 -1.13 18.91
C ALA A 29 15.02 -1.77 17.59
N LEU A 30 15.78 -2.75 17.10
CA LEU A 30 15.43 -3.49 15.88
C LEU A 30 14.15 -4.31 16.05
N ASP A 31 14.02 -5.05 17.16
CA ASP A 31 12.82 -5.85 17.44
C ASP A 31 11.58 -4.97 17.53
N LEU A 32 11.67 -3.83 18.23
CA LEU A 32 10.57 -2.88 18.35
C LEU A 32 10.20 -2.25 16.99
N ALA A 33 11.20 -1.84 16.20
CA ALA A 33 10.96 -1.30 14.87
C ALA A 33 10.25 -2.31 13.96
N LEU A 34 10.72 -3.55 13.93
CA LEU A 34 10.16 -4.57 13.04
C LEU A 34 8.76 -5.02 13.47
N SER A 35 8.41 -4.92 14.76
CA SER A 35 7.09 -5.29 15.27
C SER A 35 6.07 -4.14 15.18
N GLU A 36 6.50 -2.90 15.41
CA GLU A 36 5.57 -1.77 15.61
C GLU A 36 5.52 -0.78 14.44
N ASN A 37 6.54 -0.78 13.58
CA ASN A 37 6.62 0.23 12.51
C ASN A 37 5.47 0.10 11.50
N PRO A 38 4.71 1.17 11.25
CA PRO A 38 3.58 1.16 10.31
C PRO A 38 3.96 0.76 8.88
N THR A 39 5.18 1.08 8.42
CA THR A 39 5.63 0.75 7.06
C THR A 39 5.72 -0.76 6.85
N VAL A 40 6.23 -1.50 7.85
CA VAL A 40 6.28 -2.96 7.83
C VAL A 40 4.88 -3.55 7.90
N LYS A 41 4.04 -3.06 8.81
CA LYS A 41 2.63 -3.50 8.95
C LYS A 41 1.84 -3.28 7.65
N VAL A 42 2.02 -2.13 6.99
CA VAL A 42 1.38 -1.84 5.69
C VAL A 42 1.86 -2.82 4.61
N ALA A 43 3.16 -3.12 4.55
CA ALA A 43 3.70 -4.07 3.59
C ALA A 43 3.16 -5.49 3.81
N GLU A 44 2.97 -5.92 5.05
CA GLU A 44 2.33 -7.20 5.38
C GLU A 44 0.85 -7.23 5.01
N MET A 45 0.11 -6.15 5.26
CA MET A 45 -1.28 -6.02 4.81
C MET A 45 -1.40 -6.05 3.29
N GLU A 46 -0.41 -5.53 2.56
CA GLU A 46 -0.38 -5.59 1.11
C GLU A 46 -0.26 -7.05 0.60
N VAL A 47 0.50 -7.90 1.27
CA VAL A 47 0.54 -9.34 0.98
C VAL A 47 -0.84 -9.96 1.18
N GLN A 48 -1.54 -9.64 2.27
CA GLN A 48 -2.91 -10.12 2.52
C GLN A 48 -3.89 -9.63 1.44
N ARG A 49 -3.74 -8.38 1.00
CA ARG A 49 -4.55 -7.81 -0.09
C ARG A 49 -4.43 -8.64 -1.36
N TYR A 50 -3.24 -9.08 -1.73
CA TYR A 50 -3.05 -9.93 -2.92
C TYR A 50 -3.64 -11.34 -2.76
N ASP A 51 -3.71 -11.89 -1.55
CA ASP A 51 -4.46 -13.13 -1.31
C ASP A 51 -5.97 -12.94 -1.63
N TYR A 52 -6.56 -11.82 -1.21
CA TYR A 52 -7.95 -11.51 -1.58
C TYR A 52 -8.13 -11.28 -3.08
N VAL A 53 -7.19 -10.59 -3.75
CA VAL A 53 -7.22 -10.41 -5.23
C VAL A 53 -7.17 -11.75 -5.96
N LYS A 54 -6.36 -12.68 -5.47
CA LYS A 54 -6.30 -14.06 -6.00
C LYS A 54 -7.65 -14.76 -5.86
N ARG A 55 -8.28 -14.70 -4.68
CA ARG A 55 -9.62 -15.28 -4.42
C ARG A 55 -10.69 -14.60 -5.28
N GLN A 56 -10.63 -13.28 -5.45
CA GLN A 56 -11.54 -12.54 -6.33
C GLN A 56 -11.44 -13.00 -7.79
N THR A 57 -10.24 -13.20 -8.29
CA THR A 57 -10.04 -13.71 -9.66
C THR A 57 -10.58 -15.12 -9.83
N TRP A 58 -10.44 -15.97 -8.81
CA TRP A 58 -11.05 -17.29 -8.75
C TRP A 58 -12.58 -17.20 -8.79
N GLY A 59 -13.15 -16.24 -8.06
CA GLY A 59 -14.58 -15.93 -8.07
C GLY A 59 -15.12 -15.61 -9.46
N GLY A 60 -14.29 -15.09 -10.36
CA GLY A 60 -14.65 -14.84 -11.76
C GLY A 60 -14.93 -16.12 -12.59
N LEU A 61 -14.59 -17.31 -12.08
CA LEU A 61 -14.93 -18.61 -12.68
C LEU A 61 -16.22 -19.23 -12.10
N LEU A 62 -16.73 -18.65 -11.01
CA LEU A 62 -17.96 -19.12 -10.37
C LEU A 62 -19.19 -18.57 -11.09
N PRO A 63 -20.37 -19.24 -10.96
CA PRO A 63 -21.62 -18.70 -11.45
C PRO A 63 -21.90 -17.32 -10.83
N GLN A 64 -22.24 -16.38 -11.69
CA GLN A 64 -22.66 -15.03 -11.29
C GLN A 64 -24.17 -14.92 -11.52
N VAL A 65 -24.89 -14.48 -10.50
CA VAL A 65 -26.35 -14.27 -10.56
C VAL A 65 -26.63 -12.82 -10.25
N SER A 66 -27.40 -12.16 -11.10
CA SER A 66 -27.85 -10.78 -10.90
C SER A 66 -29.36 -10.67 -11.08
N VAL A 67 -29.95 -9.75 -10.35
CA VAL A 67 -31.35 -9.37 -10.49
C VAL A 67 -31.40 -7.91 -10.89
N THR A 68 -32.14 -7.61 -11.94
CA THR A 68 -32.33 -6.25 -12.43
C THR A 68 -33.81 -5.90 -12.47
N GLY A 69 -34.15 -4.66 -12.16
CA GLY A 69 -35.51 -4.13 -12.27
C GLY A 69 -35.46 -2.79 -12.98
N GLN A 70 -36.38 -2.58 -13.91
CA GLN A 70 -36.46 -1.37 -14.69
C GLN A 70 -37.92 -0.95 -14.88
N VAL A 71 -38.18 0.35 -14.75
CA VAL A 71 -39.43 1.00 -15.17
C VAL A 71 -39.08 1.99 -16.28
N ASN A 72 -39.70 1.83 -17.41
CA ASN A 72 -39.50 2.69 -18.57
C ASN A 72 -40.84 3.26 -19.05
N HIS A 73 -40.95 4.58 -19.20
CA HIS A 73 -42.11 5.24 -19.78
C HIS A 73 -41.72 5.85 -21.12
N SER A 74 -42.41 5.38 -22.19
CA SER A 74 -42.19 5.87 -23.55
C SER A 74 -43.19 6.98 -23.83
N PHE A 75 -42.73 8.23 -23.88
CA PHE A 75 -43.57 9.40 -24.17
C PHE A 75 -43.90 9.53 -25.65
N ILE A 76 -43.04 9.05 -26.53
CA ILE A 76 -43.23 9.09 -27.98
C ILE A 76 -43.01 7.67 -28.50
N VAL A 77 -44.00 7.15 -29.18
CA VAL A 77 -43.99 5.81 -29.76
C VAL A 77 -43.63 5.89 -31.23
N GLN A 78 -42.65 5.15 -31.68
CA GLN A 78 -42.26 5.08 -33.08
C GLN A 78 -43.30 4.26 -33.87
N GLN A 79 -43.86 4.85 -34.93
CA GLN A 79 -44.79 4.14 -35.83
C GLN A 79 -44.09 3.04 -36.60
N MET A 80 -44.54 1.82 -36.51
CA MET A 80 -43.94 0.65 -37.11
C MET A 80 -44.10 0.56 -38.62
N SER A 81 -45.11 1.18 -39.20
CA SER A 81 -45.36 1.25 -40.67
C SER A 81 -46.50 2.20 -40.99
N LYS A 82 -46.47 2.81 -42.21
CA LYS A 82 -47.60 3.57 -42.72
C LYS A 82 -48.81 2.64 -42.88
N GLY A 83 -49.81 2.80 -42.00
CA GLY A 83 -51.07 2.05 -42.07
C GLY A 83 -51.33 1.02 -40.97
N PHE A 84 -50.34 0.71 -40.13
CA PHE A 84 -50.52 -0.16 -38.96
C PHE A 84 -50.07 0.58 -37.70
N SER A 85 -51.03 1.18 -36.99
CA SER A 85 -50.74 1.86 -35.73
C SER A 85 -51.29 1.05 -34.57
N LEU A 86 -50.39 0.51 -33.74
CA LEU A 86 -50.74 -0.06 -32.43
C LEU A 86 -51.04 1.02 -31.36
N GLY A 87 -51.46 2.21 -31.81
CA GLY A 87 -51.72 3.36 -30.96
C GLY A 87 -50.45 4.23 -30.74
N ASN A 88 -50.63 5.54 -30.87
CA ASN A 88 -49.58 6.53 -30.58
C ASN A 88 -49.53 6.93 -29.10
N ASP A 89 -50.20 6.18 -28.24
CA ASP A 89 -50.34 6.54 -26.82
C ASP A 89 -49.07 6.20 -26.06
N PRO A 90 -48.63 7.06 -25.16
CA PRO A 90 -47.56 6.77 -24.24
C PRO A 90 -47.83 5.47 -23.45
N TYR A 91 -46.80 4.66 -23.24
CA TYR A 91 -46.95 3.43 -22.48
C TYR A 91 -45.80 3.25 -21.49
N THR A 92 -46.08 2.49 -20.44
CA THR A 92 -45.10 2.13 -19.40
C THR A 92 -44.76 0.66 -19.52
N THR A 93 -43.43 0.36 -19.47
CA THR A 93 -42.92 -0.99 -19.38
C THR A 93 -42.28 -1.19 -18.00
N LEU A 94 -42.72 -2.22 -17.32
CA LEU A 94 -42.13 -2.74 -16.10
C LEU A 94 -41.34 -3.99 -16.47
N SER A 95 -40.09 -4.06 -16.16
CA SER A 95 -39.30 -5.27 -16.40
C SER A 95 -38.48 -5.64 -15.17
N GLY A 96 -38.43 -6.93 -14.90
CA GLY A 96 -37.55 -7.55 -13.93
C GLY A 96 -36.84 -8.72 -14.60
N ALA A 97 -35.55 -8.87 -14.38
CA ALA A 97 -34.79 -10.00 -14.91
C ALA A 97 -33.89 -10.62 -13.86
N VAL A 98 -33.76 -11.94 -13.95
CA VAL A 98 -32.78 -12.71 -13.21
C VAL A 98 -31.85 -13.31 -14.25
N ASP A 99 -30.59 -12.92 -14.19
CA ASP A 99 -29.53 -13.39 -15.09
C ASP A 99 -28.56 -14.26 -14.31
N ALA A 100 -28.26 -15.45 -14.82
CA ALA A 100 -27.21 -16.32 -14.32
C ALA A 100 -26.22 -16.59 -15.44
N SER A 101 -24.92 -16.48 -15.16
CA SER A 101 -23.87 -16.79 -16.13
C SER A 101 -22.67 -17.45 -15.47
N VAL A 102 -22.04 -18.38 -16.20
CA VAL A 102 -20.81 -19.02 -15.75
C VAL A 102 -19.85 -19.18 -16.94
N PRO A 103 -18.59 -18.73 -16.80
CA PRO A 103 -17.58 -18.99 -17.82
C PRO A 103 -17.15 -20.46 -17.78
N LEU A 104 -17.34 -21.19 -18.90
CA LEU A 104 -16.90 -22.57 -19.06
C LEU A 104 -15.46 -22.67 -19.58
N PHE A 105 -15.07 -21.73 -20.45
CA PHE A 105 -13.73 -21.62 -21.00
C PHE A 105 -13.34 -20.15 -21.10
N ALA A 106 -12.43 -19.71 -20.24
CA ALA A 106 -11.95 -18.33 -20.15
C ALA A 106 -10.41 -18.29 -20.05
N PRO A 107 -9.68 -18.48 -21.16
CA PRO A 107 -8.22 -18.61 -21.15
C PRO A 107 -7.50 -17.43 -20.51
N GLN A 108 -8.02 -16.23 -20.68
CA GLN A 108 -7.48 -15.02 -20.07
C GLN A 108 -7.53 -15.08 -18.54
N VAL A 109 -8.64 -15.55 -17.96
CA VAL A 109 -8.81 -15.65 -16.50
C VAL A 109 -7.77 -16.61 -15.89
N TYR A 110 -7.54 -17.76 -16.54
CA TYR A 110 -6.51 -18.71 -16.09
C TYR A 110 -5.09 -18.11 -16.12
N ARG A 111 -4.80 -17.22 -17.08
CA ARG A 111 -3.52 -16.50 -17.12
C ARG A 111 -3.44 -15.42 -16.06
N MET A 112 -4.55 -14.71 -15.78
CA MET A 112 -4.63 -13.72 -14.69
C MET A 112 -4.42 -14.38 -13.32
N MET A 113 -4.92 -15.57 -13.09
CA MET A 113 -4.67 -16.30 -11.85
C MET A 113 -3.16 -16.52 -11.61
N LYS A 114 -2.43 -16.99 -12.67
CA LYS A 114 -0.97 -17.12 -12.58
C LYS A 114 -0.23 -15.80 -12.38
N MET A 115 -0.77 -14.72 -12.95
CA MET A 115 -0.25 -13.37 -12.75
C MET A 115 -0.43 -12.92 -11.29
N ASN A 116 -1.58 -13.21 -10.68
CA ASN A 116 -1.84 -12.88 -9.27
C ASN A 116 -0.90 -13.64 -8.33
N ASP A 117 -0.53 -14.89 -8.64
CA ASP A 117 0.47 -15.62 -7.86
C ASP A 117 1.83 -14.90 -7.88
N LYS A 118 2.23 -14.35 -9.02
CA LYS A 118 3.47 -13.58 -9.14
C LYS A 118 3.37 -12.19 -8.50
N GLN A 119 2.20 -11.53 -8.57
CA GLN A 119 1.96 -10.27 -7.84
C GLN A 119 2.07 -10.48 -6.33
N MET A 120 1.54 -11.58 -5.80
CA MET A 120 1.70 -11.94 -4.40
C MET A 120 3.18 -12.16 -4.05
N ALA A 121 3.95 -12.88 -4.88
CA ALA A 121 5.39 -13.05 -4.68
C ALA A 121 6.14 -11.71 -4.70
N THR A 122 5.75 -10.77 -5.56
CA THR A 122 6.32 -9.42 -5.60
C THR A 122 5.99 -8.65 -4.32
N ALA A 123 4.77 -8.76 -3.78
CA ALA A 123 4.40 -8.13 -2.51
C ALA A 123 5.17 -8.72 -1.32
N VAL A 124 5.40 -10.03 -1.30
CA VAL A 124 6.24 -10.68 -0.27
C VAL A 124 7.67 -10.16 -0.32
N GLU A 125 8.26 -10.03 -1.53
CA GLU A 125 9.61 -9.48 -1.68
C GLU A 125 9.67 -7.99 -1.30
N ALA A 126 8.66 -7.20 -1.64
CA ALA A 126 8.55 -5.80 -1.21
C ALA A 126 8.47 -5.68 0.32
N ALA A 127 7.75 -6.58 0.99
CA ALA A 127 7.71 -6.61 2.45
C ALA A 127 9.08 -7.00 3.05
N ARG A 128 9.82 -7.93 2.42
CA ARG A 128 11.20 -8.25 2.79
C ARG A 128 12.13 -7.05 2.63
N SER A 129 12.06 -6.36 1.49
CA SER A 129 12.83 -5.15 1.20
C SER A 129 12.56 -4.05 2.22
N SER A 130 11.28 -3.82 2.56
CA SER A 130 10.88 -2.84 3.57
C SER A 130 11.50 -3.13 4.94
N ARG A 131 11.55 -4.40 5.37
CA ARG A 131 12.20 -4.81 6.61
C ARG A 131 13.70 -4.58 6.58
N ILE A 132 14.36 -4.91 5.46
CA ILE A 132 15.81 -4.68 5.28
C ILE A 132 16.14 -3.19 5.36
N THR A 133 15.38 -2.36 4.63
CA THR A 133 15.54 -0.91 4.62
C THR A 133 15.33 -0.31 6.01
N LEU A 134 14.26 -0.69 6.70
CA LEU A 134 13.99 -0.22 8.06
C LEU A 134 15.13 -0.63 9.02
N THR A 135 15.62 -1.87 8.92
CA THR A 135 16.76 -2.35 9.73
C THR A 135 17.99 -1.49 9.50
N ALA A 136 18.30 -1.15 8.25
CA ALA A 136 19.42 -0.28 7.91
C ALA A 136 19.25 1.15 8.46
N GLU A 137 18.06 1.73 8.34
CA GLU A 137 17.77 3.08 8.83
C GLU A 137 17.79 3.15 10.37
N VAL A 138 17.26 2.13 11.07
CA VAL A 138 17.34 2.05 12.54
C VAL A 138 18.79 1.94 13.00
N LYS A 139 19.60 1.06 12.38
CA LYS A 139 21.03 0.95 12.68
C LYS A 139 21.76 2.27 12.48
N LYS A 140 21.53 2.92 11.35
CA LYS A 140 22.14 4.22 11.02
C LYS A 140 21.75 5.31 12.03
N ALA A 141 20.46 5.41 12.38
CA ALA A 141 19.99 6.37 13.37
C ALA A 141 20.60 6.09 14.76
N PHE A 142 20.68 4.83 15.17
CA PHE A 142 21.26 4.39 16.44
C PHE A 142 22.74 4.75 16.53
N TYR A 143 23.54 4.40 15.51
CA TYR A 143 24.96 4.74 15.47
C TYR A 143 25.23 6.24 15.39
N ASN A 144 24.37 6.99 14.68
CA ASN A 144 24.48 8.45 14.63
C ASN A 144 24.29 9.10 16.02
N ILE A 145 23.38 8.55 16.85
CA ILE A 145 23.20 9.04 18.23
C ILE A 145 24.45 8.76 19.03
N LEU A 146 24.98 7.55 19.04
CA LEU A 146 26.19 7.18 19.78
C LEU A 146 27.39 8.04 19.37
N LEU A 147 27.58 8.24 18.06
CA LEU A 147 28.67 9.08 17.54
C LEU A 147 28.52 10.54 17.98
N ALA A 148 27.29 11.08 17.96
CA ALA A 148 27.04 12.45 18.37
C ALA A 148 27.20 12.61 19.90
N GLU A 149 26.78 11.64 20.71
CA GLU A 149 26.99 11.63 22.17
C GLU A 149 28.48 11.59 22.51
N GLN A 150 29.26 10.71 21.86
CA GLN A 150 30.72 10.66 22.05
C GLN A 150 31.41 11.97 21.62
N SER A 151 30.95 12.57 20.50
CA SER A 151 31.45 13.87 20.05
C SER A 151 31.14 14.98 21.05
N LEU A 152 29.96 14.95 21.68
CA LEU A 152 29.59 15.90 22.73
C LEU A 152 30.51 15.76 23.95
N ASP A 153 30.82 14.55 24.36
CA ASP A 153 31.71 14.30 25.49
C ASP A 153 33.12 14.87 25.24
N VAL A 154 33.67 14.65 24.05
CA VAL A 154 34.97 15.22 23.64
C VAL A 154 34.94 16.76 23.63
N LEU A 155 33.85 17.38 23.15
CA LEU A 155 33.68 18.83 23.15
C LEU A 155 33.59 19.39 24.58
N ARG A 156 32.89 18.71 25.50
CA ARG A 156 32.78 19.08 26.90
C ARG A 156 34.12 18.96 27.64
N GLU A 157 34.89 17.89 27.36
CA GLU A 157 36.24 17.74 27.90
C GLU A 157 37.19 18.82 27.39
N SER A 158 37.11 19.16 26.09
CA SER A 158 37.82 20.28 25.50
C SER A 158 37.44 21.62 26.16
N GLN A 159 36.15 21.85 26.39
CA GLN A 159 35.63 23.03 27.05
C GLN A 159 36.22 23.13 28.48
N ALA A 160 36.21 22.03 29.24
CA ALA A 160 36.77 22.00 30.58
C ALA A 160 38.28 22.32 30.61
N THR A 161 39.00 21.84 29.60
CA THR A 161 40.46 22.10 29.46
C THR A 161 40.75 23.58 29.13
N VAL A 162 39.99 24.12 28.13
CA VAL A 162 40.14 25.54 27.76
C VAL A 162 39.67 26.44 28.90
N GLN A 163 38.67 26.06 29.68
CA GLN A 163 38.24 26.83 30.88
C GLN A 163 39.37 26.93 31.91
N ARG A 164 40.08 25.80 32.19
CA ARG A 164 41.25 25.85 33.11
C ARG A 164 42.32 26.80 32.57
N THR A 165 42.58 26.77 31.25
CA THR A 165 43.54 27.68 30.61
C THR A 165 43.13 29.15 30.80
N VAL A 166 41.84 29.48 30.67
CA VAL A 166 41.29 30.83 30.95
C VAL A 166 41.52 31.21 32.41
N ASP A 167 41.20 30.29 33.34
CA ASP A 167 41.34 30.54 34.78
C ASP A 167 42.80 30.80 35.16
N ASP A 168 43.75 29.99 34.66
CA ASP A 168 45.17 30.13 34.86
C ASP A 168 45.71 31.44 34.27
N THR A 169 45.31 31.77 33.03
CA THR A 169 45.72 33.03 32.37
C THR A 169 45.14 34.25 33.07
N GLN A 170 43.94 34.16 33.64
CA GLN A 170 43.30 35.20 34.41
C GLN A 170 44.14 35.50 35.69
N VAL A 171 44.60 34.47 36.41
CA VAL A 171 45.46 34.59 37.57
C VAL A 171 46.83 35.24 37.21
N GLN A 172 47.43 34.80 36.11
CA GLN A 172 48.72 35.35 35.60
C GLN A 172 48.56 36.81 35.20
N TYR A 173 47.44 37.20 34.54
CA TYR A 173 47.17 38.60 34.21
C TYR A 173 47.01 39.48 35.45
N GLN A 174 46.28 39.00 36.45
CA GLN A 174 46.13 39.74 37.74
C GLN A 174 47.47 39.97 38.47
N ASN A 175 48.44 39.05 38.28
CA ASN A 175 49.78 39.15 38.83
C ASN A 175 50.77 39.89 37.90
N GLY A 176 50.31 40.43 36.76
CA GLY A 176 51.14 41.16 35.80
C GLY A 176 52.12 40.26 35.00
N LEU A 177 51.87 38.94 34.95
CA LEU A 177 52.75 37.95 34.31
C LEU A 177 52.37 37.65 32.85
N THR A 178 51.19 38.09 32.39
CA THR A 178 50.72 37.90 31.00
C THR A 178 49.98 39.13 30.50
N SER A 179 49.75 39.23 29.20
CA SER A 179 49.08 40.38 28.59
C SER A 179 47.54 40.20 28.59
N GLU A 180 46.81 41.35 28.54
CA GLU A 180 45.34 41.35 28.36
C GLU A 180 44.93 40.62 27.04
N TYR A 181 45.78 40.75 26.03
CA TYR A 181 45.56 40.08 24.74
C TYR A 181 45.55 38.55 24.88
N ASP A 182 46.45 37.96 25.68
CA ASP A 182 46.50 36.52 25.91
C ASP A 182 45.23 36.02 26.64
N LEU A 183 44.80 36.77 27.66
CA LEU A 183 43.58 36.48 28.39
C LEU A 183 42.36 36.54 27.46
N LEU A 184 42.24 37.60 26.65
CA LEU A 184 41.12 37.77 25.72
C LEU A 184 41.11 36.64 24.68
N THR A 185 42.29 36.25 24.21
CA THR A 185 42.43 35.14 23.24
C THR A 185 41.92 33.81 23.83
N ALA A 186 42.30 33.51 25.08
CA ALA A 186 41.79 32.31 25.77
C ALA A 186 40.26 32.36 25.99
N GLN A 187 39.70 33.52 26.36
CA GLN A 187 38.26 33.70 26.51
C GLN A 187 37.49 33.55 25.20
N VAL A 188 38.04 34.01 24.06
CA VAL A 188 37.46 33.85 22.73
C VAL A 188 37.48 32.37 22.34
N GLN A 189 38.58 31.64 22.61
CA GLN A 189 38.65 30.20 22.35
C GLN A 189 37.54 29.44 23.11
N LEU A 190 37.35 29.75 24.41
CA LEU A 190 36.26 29.16 25.20
C LEU A 190 34.89 29.49 24.62
N SER A 191 34.69 30.74 24.23
CA SER A 191 33.40 31.19 23.66
C SER A 191 33.09 30.50 22.34
N ASN A 192 34.09 30.18 21.53
CA ASN A 192 33.94 29.49 20.24
C ASN A 192 33.52 28.01 20.38
N LEU A 193 33.71 27.39 21.54
CA LEU A 193 33.26 26.02 21.79
C LEU A 193 31.74 25.92 22.05
N LYS A 194 31.13 26.96 22.65
CA LYS A 194 29.71 26.97 23.02
C LYS A 194 28.76 26.69 21.84
N PRO A 195 28.90 27.36 20.68
CA PRO A 195 28.07 27.08 19.52
C PRO A 195 28.18 25.61 19.04
N SER A 196 29.38 25.04 19.04
CA SER A 196 29.64 23.66 18.63
C SER A 196 28.97 22.66 19.57
N ILE A 197 29.02 22.89 20.87
CA ILE A 197 28.32 22.07 21.88
C ILE A 197 26.82 22.13 21.65
N LEU A 198 26.22 23.34 21.54
CA LEU A 198 24.80 23.51 21.29
C LEU A 198 24.33 22.85 19.97
N GLN A 199 25.14 22.96 18.93
CA GLN A 199 24.85 22.30 17.64
C GLN A 199 24.84 20.79 17.80
N THR A 200 25.82 20.21 18.51
CA THR A 200 25.89 18.76 18.75
C THR A 200 24.73 18.28 19.61
N GLU A 201 24.36 19.00 20.67
CA GLU A 201 23.18 18.68 21.49
C GLU A 201 21.88 18.72 20.68
N ASN A 202 21.73 19.69 19.78
CA ASN A 202 20.60 19.73 18.86
C ASN A 202 20.59 18.55 17.88
N SER A 203 21.77 18.16 17.37
CA SER A 203 21.90 17.01 16.48
C SER A 203 21.52 15.70 17.17
N ILE A 204 21.90 15.52 18.44
CA ILE A 204 21.49 14.35 19.25
C ILE A 204 19.96 14.34 19.40
N ARG A 205 19.35 15.49 19.71
CA ARG A 205 17.91 15.58 19.86
C ARG A 205 17.17 15.21 18.58
N ILE A 206 17.63 15.70 17.42
CA ILE A 206 17.05 15.38 16.11
C ILE A 206 17.24 13.89 15.80
N ALA A 207 18.42 13.32 16.05
CA ALA A 207 18.69 11.90 15.83
C ALA A 207 17.81 11.00 16.72
N LYS A 208 17.59 11.38 18.00
CA LYS A 208 16.65 10.69 18.91
C LYS A 208 15.20 10.77 18.40
N LEU A 209 14.77 11.91 17.87
CA LEU A 209 13.43 12.04 17.25
C LEU A 209 13.28 11.15 16.02
N MET A 210 14.29 11.07 15.17
CA MET A 210 14.30 10.17 14.02
C MET A 210 14.22 8.70 14.44
N LEU A 211 14.99 8.31 15.45
CA LEU A 211 14.94 6.94 15.98
C LEU A 211 13.54 6.65 16.55
N LYS A 212 12.95 7.55 17.35
CA LYS A 212 11.56 7.39 17.85
C LYS A 212 10.56 7.19 16.72
N MET A 213 10.69 7.92 15.61
CA MET A 213 9.84 7.77 14.44
C MET A 213 9.95 6.36 13.83
N TYR A 214 11.15 5.82 13.68
CA TYR A 214 11.34 4.46 13.18
C TYR A 214 10.81 3.40 14.15
N LEU A 215 10.91 3.63 15.45
CA LEU A 215 10.42 2.74 16.51
C LEU A 215 8.92 2.90 16.79
N SER A 216 8.26 3.89 16.20
CA SER A 216 6.86 4.26 16.49
C SER A 216 6.63 4.60 17.96
N ILE A 217 7.64 5.18 18.64
CA ILE A 217 7.57 5.65 20.02
C ILE A 217 7.01 7.08 20.02
N PRO A 218 6.04 7.42 20.91
CA PRO A 218 5.55 8.79 21.07
C PRO A 218 6.67 9.76 21.44
N GLU A 219 6.58 11.00 20.95
CA GLU A 219 7.58 12.05 21.17
C GLU A 219 7.86 12.33 22.67
N GLN A 220 6.84 12.16 23.51
CA GLN A 220 6.89 12.46 24.95
C GLN A 220 7.74 11.47 25.75
N VAL A 221 7.99 10.28 25.23
CA VAL A 221 8.81 9.25 25.87
C VAL A 221 10.27 9.60 25.66
N ASP A 222 11.04 9.76 26.73
CA ASP A 222 12.48 9.97 26.61
C ASP A 222 13.21 8.64 26.37
N ILE A 223 14.19 8.65 25.44
CA ILE A 223 14.95 7.46 25.07
C ILE A 223 16.46 7.70 25.31
N GLU A 224 17.11 6.70 25.87
CA GLU A 224 18.55 6.58 25.93
C GLU A 224 19.00 5.38 25.11
N VAL A 225 20.08 5.55 24.35
CA VAL A 225 20.71 4.44 23.61
C VAL A 225 21.87 3.88 24.43
N GLU A 226 21.92 2.56 24.56
CA GLU A 226 23.03 1.86 25.25
C GLU A 226 23.91 1.16 24.24
N GLY A 227 25.21 1.48 24.23
CA GLY A 227 26.19 0.81 23.39
C GLY A 227 27.52 1.55 23.35
N GLU A 228 28.55 0.81 22.99
CA GLU A 228 29.89 1.34 22.75
C GLU A 228 30.26 1.23 21.27
N LEU A 229 30.72 2.35 20.67
CA LEU A 229 31.06 2.38 19.26
C LEU A 229 32.19 1.42 18.90
N ASP A 230 33.19 1.26 19.81
CA ASP A 230 34.33 0.36 19.57
C ASP A 230 33.93 -1.11 19.53
N ALA A 231 33.06 -1.56 20.42
CA ALA A 231 32.54 -2.92 20.43
C ALA A 231 31.69 -3.21 19.17
N MET A 232 31.03 -2.19 18.63
CA MET A 232 30.24 -2.31 17.41
C MET A 232 31.09 -2.29 16.15
N ARG A 233 32.16 -1.48 16.13
CA ARG A 233 33.16 -1.51 15.04
C ARG A 233 33.69 -2.91 14.83
N ASP A 234 34.09 -3.58 15.89
CA ASP A 234 34.69 -4.91 15.84
C ASP A 234 33.69 -5.95 15.31
N LYS A 235 32.39 -5.85 15.69
CA LYS A 235 31.33 -6.68 15.11
C LYS A 235 31.09 -6.43 13.62
N VAL A 236 31.15 -5.17 13.17
CA VAL A 236 30.98 -4.81 11.75
C VAL A 236 32.18 -5.32 10.95
N LEU A 237 33.41 -5.15 11.44
CA LEU A 237 34.64 -5.64 10.77
C LEU A 237 34.61 -7.17 10.66
N ALA A 238 34.28 -7.87 11.74
CA ALA A 238 34.13 -9.34 11.71
C ALA A 238 33.04 -9.81 10.74
N GLY A 239 31.96 -9.05 10.59
CA GLY A 239 30.87 -9.36 9.65
C GLY A 239 31.20 -9.09 8.17
N THR A 240 32.28 -8.33 7.90
CA THR A 240 32.77 -8.11 6.52
C THR A 240 33.76 -9.18 6.06
N GLU A 241 34.34 -9.93 6.97
CA GLU A 241 35.17 -11.09 6.64
C GLU A 241 34.29 -12.23 6.12
N GLY A 242 34.31 -12.47 4.82
CA GLY A 242 33.51 -13.53 4.16
C GLY A 242 32.31 -13.05 3.35
N LEU A 243 32.15 -11.74 3.12
CA LEU A 243 31.20 -11.25 2.16
C LEU A 243 31.51 -11.83 0.78
N THR A 244 30.61 -12.73 0.32
CA THR A 244 30.67 -13.25 -1.04
C THR A 244 30.05 -12.22 -1.98
N THR A 245 30.53 -12.17 -3.22
CA THR A 245 29.93 -11.40 -4.33
C THR A 245 28.63 -12.04 -4.84
N ASP A 246 28.03 -12.93 -4.06
CA ASP A 246 26.75 -13.54 -4.43
C ASP A 246 25.63 -12.51 -4.29
N THR A 247 25.10 -12.06 -5.41
CA THR A 247 23.99 -11.12 -5.50
C THR A 247 22.63 -11.82 -5.52
N SER A 248 22.59 -13.15 -5.41
CA SER A 248 21.34 -13.94 -5.51
C SER A 248 20.29 -13.57 -4.44
N ASP A 249 20.77 -13.05 -3.30
CA ASP A 249 19.93 -12.63 -2.16
C ASP A 249 19.63 -11.12 -2.14
N ASN A 250 20.06 -10.40 -3.18
CA ASN A 250 19.78 -8.97 -3.30
C ASN A 250 18.28 -8.76 -3.61
N SER A 251 17.60 -8.05 -2.70
CA SER A 251 16.15 -7.80 -2.80
C SER A 251 15.76 -6.97 -4.02
N ASP A 252 16.61 -6.05 -4.45
CA ASP A 252 16.33 -5.18 -5.60
C ASP A 252 16.40 -5.98 -6.90
N LEU A 253 17.43 -6.82 -7.06
CA LEU A 253 17.54 -7.71 -8.21
C LEU A 253 16.39 -8.70 -8.26
N ARG A 254 16.03 -9.28 -7.13
CA ARG A 254 14.91 -10.21 -7.02
C ARG A 254 13.57 -9.55 -7.35
N THR A 255 13.40 -8.29 -6.95
CA THR A 255 12.22 -7.49 -7.32
C THR A 255 12.15 -7.26 -8.83
N LEU A 256 13.26 -6.93 -9.48
CA LEU A 256 13.33 -6.78 -10.94
C LEU A 256 13.01 -8.09 -11.67
N GLU A 257 13.49 -9.23 -11.17
CA GLU A 257 13.17 -10.56 -11.74
C GLU A 257 11.68 -10.87 -11.63
N LEU A 258 11.07 -10.61 -10.48
CA LEU A 258 9.63 -10.82 -10.27
C LEU A 258 8.80 -9.89 -11.16
N GLN A 259 9.23 -8.63 -11.36
CA GLN A 259 8.58 -7.69 -12.26
C GLN A 259 8.70 -8.14 -13.73
N GLU A 260 9.85 -8.65 -14.16
CA GLU A 260 10.03 -9.22 -15.49
C GLU A 260 9.10 -10.42 -15.71
N ASP A 261 9.06 -11.34 -14.76
CA ASP A 261 8.16 -12.50 -14.79
C ASP A 261 6.70 -12.10 -14.86
N LEU A 262 6.31 -11.07 -14.11
CA LEU A 262 4.95 -10.52 -14.12
C LEU A 262 4.58 -9.98 -15.51
N LEU A 263 5.46 -9.19 -16.14
CA LEU A 263 5.25 -8.70 -17.52
C LEU A 263 5.19 -9.82 -18.54
N ARG A 264 6.00 -10.85 -18.39
CA ARG A 264 5.94 -12.05 -19.25
C ARG A 264 4.58 -12.77 -19.11
N LEU A 265 4.04 -12.88 -17.91
CA LEU A 265 2.71 -13.43 -17.67
C LEU A 265 1.60 -12.51 -18.20
N GLN A 266 1.75 -11.20 -18.06
CA GLN A 266 0.83 -10.23 -18.64
C GLN A 266 0.79 -10.33 -20.17
N LEU A 267 1.93 -10.51 -20.83
CA LEU A 267 1.99 -10.77 -22.27
C LEU A 267 1.26 -12.06 -22.65
N LYS A 268 1.41 -13.12 -21.84
CA LYS A 268 0.67 -14.39 -22.06
C LYS A 268 -0.83 -14.20 -21.84
N ALA A 269 -1.27 -13.38 -20.89
CA ALA A 269 -2.67 -13.06 -20.65
C ALA A 269 -3.26 -12.23 -21.81
N GLU A 270 -2.50 -11.24 -22.30
CA GLU A 270 -2.89 -10.43 -23.47
C GLU A 270 -3.05 -11.32 -24.73
N ASN A 271 -2.12 -12.24 -24.95
CA ASN A 271 -2.25 -13.19 -26.07
C ASN A 271 -3.44 -14.14 -25.89
N ALA A 272 -3.73 -14.57 -24.65
CA ALA A 272 -4.89 -15.41 -24.34
C ALA A 272 -6.24 -14.66 -24.55
N SER A 273 -6.27 -13.34 -24.49
CA SER A 273 -7.46 -12.55 -24.80
C SER A 273 -7.93 -12.62 -26.25
N ARG A 274 -7.09 -13.18 -27.14
CA ARG A 274 -7.42 -13.42 -28.57
C ARG A 274 -8.09 -14.78 -28.79
N LEU A 275 -8.05 -15.64 -27.78
CA LEU A 275 -8.66 -16.96 -27.86
C LEU A 275 -10.18 -16.88 -27.66
N PRO A 276 -10.94 -17.85 -28.19
CA PRO A 276 -12.37 -17.95 -27.94
C PRO A 276 -12.66 -18.02 -26.44
N THR A 277 -13.79 -17.44 -26.03
CA THR A 277 -14.38 -17.63 -24.70
C THR A 277 -15.71 -18.34 -24.82
N ILE A 278 -15.99 -19.27 -23.91
CA ILE A 278 -17.24 -20.03 -23.86
C ILE A 278 -17.87 -19.83 -22.49
N GLY A 279 -19.13 -19.47 -22.46
CA GLY A 279 -19.90 -19.32 -21.23
C GLY A 279 -21.31 -19.93 -21.38
N ALA A 280 -21.82 -20.49 -20.29
CA ALA A 280 -23.23 -20.83 -20.20
C ALA A 280 -23.98 -19.64 -19.56
N PHE A 281 -25.21 -19.45 -19.96
CA PHE A 281 -26.11 -18.44 -19.41
C PHE A 281 -27.51 -18.96 -19.23
N GLY A 282 -28.22 -18.39 -18.25
CA GLY A 282 -29.66 -18.53 -18.06
C GLY A 282 -30.23 -17.16 -17.78
N ASN A 283 -31.36 -16.83 -18.37
CA ASN A 283 -32.05 -15.57 -18.17
C ASN A 283 -33.55 -15.85 -18.00
N PHE A 284 -34.11 -15.33 -16.91
CA PHE A 284 -35.55 -15.27 -16.70
C PHE A 284 -35.95 -13.79 -16.64
N THR A 285 -36.86 -13.40 -17.52
CA THR A 285 -37.33 -12.02 -17.60
C THR A 285 -38.84 -11.98 -17.35
N LEU A 286 -39.28 -11.05 -16.53
CA LEU A 286 -40.68 -10.69 -16.36
C LEU A 286 -40.86 -9.29 -16.92
N THR A 287 -41.65 -9.14 -17.97
CA THR A 287 -41.93 -7.84 -18.60
C THR A 287 -43.41 -7.63 -18.70
N GLY A 288 -43.89 -6.53 -18.15
CA GLY A 288 -45.25 -6.06 -18.29
C GLY A 288 -45.28 -4.71 -19.02
N ASN A 289 -46.12 -4.58 -19.99
CA ASN A 289 -46.37 -3.30 -20.65
C ASN A 289 -47.87 -3.01 -20.79
N ASN A 290 -48.24 -1.73 -20.78
CA ASN A 290 -49.60 -1.28 -20.97
C ASN A 290 -49.83 -0.67 -22.37
N MET A 291 -49.08 -1.11 -23.38
CA MET A 291 -49.20 -0.61 -24.75
C MET A 291 -50.53 -1.00 -25.42
N GLY A 292 -51.29 -1.89 -24.82
CA GLY A 292 -52.48 -2.51 -25.39
C GLY A 292 -52.15 -3.77 -26.22
N SER A 293 -53.08 -4.66 -26.30
CA SER A 293 -53.02 -5.85 -27.16
C SER A 293 -53.99 -5.72 -28.31
N VAL A 294 -53.58 -6.22 -29.47
CA VAL A 294 -54.44 -6.30 -30.63
C VAL A 294 -55.06 -7.69 -30.67
N SER A 295 -56.37 -7.78 -30.60
CA SER A 295 -57.10 -9.02 -30.80
C SER A 295 -57.65 -9.04 -32.22
N PHE A 296 -57.40 -10.13 -32.95
CA PHE A 296 -57.98 -10.35 -34.27
C PHE A 296 -59.17 -11.28 -34.10
N ASP A 297 -60.38 -10.77 -34.38
CA ASP A 297 -61.56 -11.59 -34.42
C ASP A 297 -61.67 -12.24 -35.81
N GLN A 298 -61.52 -13.57 -35.87
CA GLN A 298 -61.60 -14.34 -37.10
C GLN A 298 -62.98 -14.36 -37.72
N ALA A 299 -64.05 -14.12 -36.96
CA ALA A 299 -65.45 -14.14 -37.45
C ALA A 299 -65.89 -12.85 -38.13
N THR A 300 -65.38 -11.72 -37.60
CA THR A 300 -65.70 -10.39 -38.14
C THR A 300 -64.60 -9.80 -39.02
N MET A 301 -63.39 -10.46 -39.09
CA MET A 301 -62.20 -9.94 -39.75
C MET A 301 -61.76 -8.55 -39.19
N GLU A 302 -62.17 -8.19 -37.99
CA GLU A 302 -61.86 -6.91 -37.37
C GLU A 302 -60.67 -7.05 -36.38
N MET A 303 -59.82 -6.03 -36.33
CA MET A 303 -58.77 -5.87 -35.32
C MET A 303 -59.29 -4.91 -34.23
N THR A 304 -59.44 -5.43 -33.03
CA THR A 304 -59.79 -4.62 -31.86
C THR A 304 -58.58 -4.44 -30.94
N THR A 305 -58.34 -3.22 -30.51
CA THR A 305 -57.27 -2.91 -29.55
C THR A 305 -57.84 -2.95 -28.13
N ILE A 306 -57.35 -3.89 -27.32
CA ILE A 306 -57.70 -3.97 -25.91
C ILE A 306 -56.66 -3.17 -25.12
N LYS A 307 -57.04 -2.05 -24.51
CA LYS A 307 -56.15 -1.14 -23.79
C LYS A 307 -56.13 -1.34 -22.27
N ASP A 308 -56.92 -2.29 -21.74
CA ASP A 308 -57.05 -2.49 -20.30
C ASP A 308 -55.98 -3.43 -19.71
N GLY A 309 -55.13 -2.85 -18.82
CA GLY A 309 -54.19 -3.58 -17.99
C GLY A 309 -52.81 -3.75 -18.59
N TYR A 310 -51.95 -4.45 -17.83
CA TYR A 310 -50.59 -4.82 -18.24
C TYR A 310 -50.60 -6.19 -18.90
N PHE A 311 -49.98 -6.26 -20.07
CA PHE A 311 -49.66 -7.53 -20.71
C PHE A 311 -48.35 -8.06 -20.22
N TRP A 312 -48.34 -9.19 -19.54
CA TRP A 312 -47.18 -9.80 -18.93
C TRP A 312 -46.59 -10.91 -19.79
N GLN A 313 -45.28 -10.88 -19.94
CA GLN A 313 -44.50 -11.93 -20.60
C GLN A 313 -43.38 -12.38 -19.64
N ASN A 314 -43.11 -13.69 -19.59
CA ASN A 314 -42.16 -14.29 -18.69
C ASN A 314 -41.27 -15.33 -19.40
N PRO A 315 -40.50 -14.93 -20.42
CA PRO A 315 -39.60 -15.85 -21.11
C PRO A 315 -38.49 -16.34 -20.16
N LEU A 316 -38.20 -17.65 -20.27
CA LEU A 316 -37.04 -18.28 -19.67
C LEU A 316 -36.14 -18.78 -20.81
N SER A 317 -34.91 -18.40 -20.83
CA SER A 317 -33.90 -18.85 -21.80
C SER A 317 -32.65 -19.34 -21.13
N ALA A 318 -32.03 -20.37 -21.69
CA ALA A 318 -30.73 -20.86 -21.29
C ALA A 318 -29.93 -21.30 -22.51
N GLY A 319 -28.62 -21.15 -22.46
CA GLY A 319 -27.81 -21.48 -23.60
C GLY A 319 -26.32 -21.39 -23.35
N ILE A 320 -25.58 -21.65 -24.42
CA ILE A 320 -24.10 -21.53 -24.46
C ILE A 320 -23.80 -20.36 -25.41
N ARG A 321 -22.92 -19.45 -24.95
CA ARG A 321 -22.41 -18.35 -25.76
C ARG A 321 -20.94 -18.60 -26.06
N VAL A 322 -20.58 -18.58 -27.35
CA VAL A 322 -19.18 -18.60 -27.80
C VAL A 322 -18.85 -17.24 -28.38
N SER A 323 -17.78 -16.62 -27.88
CA SER A 323 -17.31 -15.30 -28.36
C SER A 323 -15.88 -15.45 -28.87
N VAL A 324 -15.66 -15.08 -30.15
CA VAL A 324 -14.36 -15.13 -30.81
C VAL A 324 -14.02 -13.72 -31.30
N PRO A 325 -13.02 -13.04 -30.70
CA PRO A 325 -12.62 -11.71 -31.14
C PRO A 325 -11.79 -11.81 -32.43
N LEU A 326 -12.37 -11.47 -33.59
CA LEU A 326 -11.69 -11.56 -34.90
C LEU A 326 -10.78 -10.35 -35.15
N PHE A 327 -11.22 -9.15 -34.81
CA PHE A 327 -10.47 -7.92 -35.03
C PHE A 327 -10.71 -6.91 -33.89
N SER A 328 -9.66 -6.28 -33.41
CA SER A 328 -9.68 -5.34 -32.27
C SER A 328 -9.04 -3.99 -32.59
N GLY A 329 -9.04 -3.56 -33.86
CA GLY A 329 -8.46 -2.27 -34.27
C GLY A 329 -6.98 -2.12 -33.94
N LEU A 330 -6.19 -3.20 -34.01
CA LEU A 330 -4.76 -3.26 -33.68
C LEU A 330 -4.43 -3.01 -32.19
N THR A 331 -5.41 -2.74 -31.33
CA THR A 331 -5.20 -2.43 -29.91
C THR A 331 -4.44 -3.55 -29.20
N LYS A 332 -4.87 -4.81 -29.37
CA LYS A 332 -4.20 -5.97 -28.74
C LYS A 332 -2.77 -6.17 -29.25
N MET A 333 -2.52 -5.85 -30.53
CA MET A 333 -1.18 -5.94 -31.10
C MET A 333 -0.24 -4.90 -30.50
N ASN A 334 -0.69 -3.65 -30.42
CA ASN A 334 0.10 -2.57 -29.86
C ASN A 334 0.32 -2.75 -28.35
N ARG A 335 -0.69 -3.27 -27.62
CA ARG A 335 -0.52 -3.62 -26.21
C ARG A 335 0.54 -4.72 -26.00
N SER A 336 0.57 -5.73 -26.88
CA SER A 336 1.62 -6.76 -26.81
C SER A 336 3.02 -6.19 -27.11
N ARG A 337 3.13 -5.21 -28.01
CA ARG A 337 4.40 -4.50 -28.31
C ARG A 337 4.86 -3.64 -27.16
N GLU A 338 3.93 -2.92 -26.54
CA GLU A 338 4.18 -2.12 -25.31
C GLU A 338 4.75 -3.00 -24.19
N ILE A 339 4.10 -4.13 -23.88
CA ILE A 339 4.57 -5.05 -22.83
C ILE A 339 5.97 -5.61 -23.17
N LYS A 340 6.24 -5.95 -24.43
CA LYS A 340 7.58 -6.39 -24.85
C LYS A 340 8.64 -5.32 -24.65
N ASN A 341 8.31 -4.06 -24.91
CA ASN A 341 9.21 -2.94 -24.65
C ASN A 341 9.50 -2.79 -23.15
N GLN A 342 8.47 -2.89 -22.29
CA GLN A 342 8.64 -2.86 -20.84
C GLN A 342 9.53 -4.00 -20.34
N ILE A 343 9.41 -5.21 -20.88
CA ILE A 343 10.30 -6.34 -20.57
C ILE A 343 11.75 -5.99 -20.93
N SER A 344 11.97 -5.40 -22.11
CA SER A 344 13.31 -4.99 -22.54
C SER A 344 13.89 -3.88 -21.63
N GLN A 345 13.05 -2.94 -21.17
CA GLN A 345 13.48 -1.89 -20.22
C GLN A 345 13.94 -2.49 -18.88
N ILE A 346 13.20 -3.46 -18.31
CA ILE A 346 13.63 -4.15 -17.09
C ILE A 346 14.93 -4.94 -17.32
N GLY A 347 15.05 -5.59 -18.47
CA GLY A 347 16.29 -6.28 -18.84
C GLY A 347 17.52 -5.36 -18.84
N LEU A 348 17.36 -4.12 -19.30
CA LEU A 348 18.42 -3.12 -19.25
C LEU A 348 18.70 -2.63 -17.81
N GLN A 349 17.65 -2.42 -17.00
CA GLN A 349 17.82 -2.02 -15.59
C GLN A 349 18.57 -3.07 -14.77
N ARG A 350 18.45 -4.34 -15.13
CA ARG A 350 19.10 -5.44 -14.45
C ARG A 350 20.61 -5.56 -14.78
N THR A 351 21.07 -4.94 -15.86
CA THR A 351 22.49 -4.96 -16.29
C THR A 351 23.30 -3.81 -15.68
N TYR A 352 22.65 -2.89 -15.00
CA TYR A 352 23.29 -1.80 -14.23
C TYR A 352 23.41 -2.16 -12.76
#